data_5a9acb7b5754e540c5177112009464ff
#
_entry.id   5a9acb7b5754e540c5177112009464ff
#
_cell.length_a   1.000
_cell.length_b   1.000
_cell.length_c   1.000
_cell.angle_alpha   90.00
_cell.angle_beta   90.00
_cell.angle_gamma   90.00
#
_symmetry.space_group_name_H-M   'P 1'
#
loop_
_entity.id
_entity.type
_entity.pdbx_description
1 polymer ?
#
loop_
_entity_poly.entity_id
_entity_poly.type
_entity_poly.pdbx_seq_one_letter_code
_entity_poly.pdbx_strand_id
1 'polypeptide(L)'
;MLFMYQKINPEIEKKIQNILEGEYEISVLGTNGKDNFPFLSKIIPMYKNDKLYLLISDLSEHTQNIVLNQNVSIYFSLKELNKTKSNNPRLTINGIIKKHVFKKKDKEFIDLLNTYQKIENGSKMWGMFTDFNFYSLIPKRALYIEGFGKAYQKVYE
;
A
#
# COMPACT_ATOMS: atom_id res chain seq x y z
N MET A 1 10.94 -25.78 -3.10
CA MET A 1 10.70 -25.20 -4.44
C MET A 1 11.26 -23.77 -4.45
N LEU A 2 12.28 -23.52 -5.27
CA LEU A 2 12.83 -22.20 -5.45
C LEU A 2 11.94 -21.44 -6.46
N PHE A 3 11.22 -20.43 -5.99
CA PHE A 3 10.53 -19.50 -6.89
C PHE A 3 11.57 -18.62 -7.59
N MET A 4 11.74 -18.80 -8.87
CA MET A 4 12.60 -17.91 -9.66
C MET A 4 11.80 -16.71 -10.13
N TYR A 5 12.00 -15.58 -9.45
CA TYR A 5 11.52 -14.29 -9.92
C TYR A 5 12.54 -13.68 -10.87
N GLN A 6 12.06 -13.09 -11.94
CA GLN A 6 12.91 -12.31 -12.83
C GLN A 6 13.28 -10.99 -12.16
N LYS A 7 14.48 -10.50 -12.46
CA LYS A 7 14.85 -9.14 -12.06
C LYS A 7 14.03 -8.14 -12.86
N ILE A 8 13.70 -7.02 -12.22
CA ILE A 8 13.03 -5.93 -12.92
C ILE A 8 13.96 -5.32 -13.98
N ASN A 9 13.35 -4.83 -15.03
CA ASN A 9 13.97 -3.98 -16.05
C ASN A 9 13.29 -2.61 -16.05
N PRO A 10 13.78 -1.61 -16.82
CA PRO A 10 13.19 -0.27 -16.81
C PRO A 10 11.70 -0.24 -17.19
N GLU A 11 11.24 -1.12 -18.08
CA GLU A 11 9.83 -1.21 -18.47
C GLU A 11 8.96 -1.69 -17.29
N ILE A 12 9.39 -2.75 -16.62
CA ILE A 12 8.68 -3.30 -15.46
C ILE A 12 8.71 -2.32 -14.29
N GLU A 13 9.84 -1.65 -14.07
CA GLU A 13 9.95 -0.62 -13.03
C GLU A 13 8.94 0.50 -13.25
N LYS A 14 8.77 0.95 -14.49
CA LYS A 14 7.76 1.96 -14.83
C LYS A 14 6.33 1.48 -14.58
N LYS A 15 6.02 0.22 -14.88
CA LYS A 15 4.71 -0.39 -14.59
C LYS A 15 4.44 -0.40 -13.08
N ILE A 16 5.42 -0.80 -12.28
CA ILE A 16 5.32 -0.76 -10.81
C ILE A 16 5.08 0.67 -10.33
N GLN A 17 5.85 1.63 -10.84
CA GLN A 17 5.70 3.04 -10.48
C GLN A 17 4.29 3.56 -10.80
N ASN A 18 3.77 3.28 -11.99
CA ASN A 18 2.42 3.69 -12.39
C ASN A 18 1.35 3.12 -11.45
N ILE A 19 1.49 1.86 -11.04
CA ILE A 19 0.57 1.23 -10.08
C ILE A 19 0.62 1.98 -8.74
N LEU A 20 1.81 2.24 -8.22
CA LEU A 20 1.99 2.96 -6.95
C LEU A 20 1.42 4.38 -7.01
N GLU A 21 1.48 5.03 -8.16
CA GLU A 21 0.95 6.38 -8.41
C GLU A 21 -0.55 6.42 -8.66
N GLY A 22 -1.24 5.27 -8.71
CA GLY A 22 -2.70 5.23 -8.76
C GLY A 22 -3.31 4.38 -9.87
N GLU A 23 -2.53 3.73 -10.73
CA GLU A 23 -3.08 2.80 -11.74
C GLU A 23 -3.48 1.46 -11.12
N TYR A 24 -4.34 1.50 -10.13
CA TYR A 24 -4.95 0.31 -9.55
C TYR A 24 -6.45 0.54 -9.32
N GLU A 25 -7.21 -0.53 -9.23
CA GLU A 25 -8.64 -0.48 -8.94
C GLU A 25 -8.93 -0.75 -7.47
N ILE A 26 -8.24 -1.73 -6.90
CA ILE A 26 -8.40 -2.13 -5.50
C ILE A 26 -7.02 -2.27 -4.86
N SER A 27 -6.92 -1.80 -3.62
CA SER A 27 -5.75 -2.06 -2.78
C SER A 27 -6.18 -2.61 -1.42
N VAL A 28 -5.41 -3.57 -0.94
CA VAL A 28 -5.68 -4.32 0.28
C VAL A 28 -4.44 -4.32 1.15
N LEU A 29 -4.62 -3.94 2.42
CA LEU A 29 -3.59 -4.03 3.44
C LEU A 29 -3.68 -5.39 4.14
N GLY A 30 -2.58 -6.12 4.16
CA GLY A 30 -2.40 -7.33 4.95
C GLY A 30 -1.57 -7.04 6.20
N THR A 31 -2.11 -7.35 7.36
CA THR A 31 -1.43 -7.21 8.66
C THR A 31 -1.37 -8.54 9.38
N ASN A 32 -0.48 -8.66 10.36
CA ASN A 32 -0.40 -9.83 11.23
C ASN A 32 -1.47 -9.72 12.30
N GLY A 33 -2.55 -10.47 12.12
CA GLY A 33 -3.70 -10.46 13.01
C GLY A 33 -3.55 -11.37 14.24
N LYS A 34 -4.59 -11.42 15.05
CA LYS A 34 -4.67 -12.26 16.23
C LYS A 34 -4.61 -13.73 15.88
N ASP A 35 -4.06 -14.52 16.76
CA ASP A 35 -3.98 -15.99 16.63
C ASP A 35 -3.28 -16.46 15.34
N ASN A 36 -2.33 -15.64 14.84
CA ASN A 36 -1.58 -15.89 13.61
C ASN A 36 -2.44 -15.92 12.33
N PHE A 37 -3.69 -15.43 12.38
CA PHE A 37 -4.46 -15.23 11.16
C PHE A 37 -4.05 -13.94 10.47
N PRO A 38 -3.67 -13.97 9.19
CA PRO A 38 -3.51 -12.76 8.41
C PRO A 38 -4.82 -11.97 8.37
N PHE A 39 -4.76 -10.67 8.62
CA PHE A 39 -5.92 -9.79 8.56
C PHE A 39 -5.83 -8.91 7.30
N LEU A 40 -6.90 -8.87 6.52
CA LEU A 40 -6.98 -8.12 5.28
C LEU A 40 -8.03 -7.02 5.38
N SER A 41 -7.69 -5.83 4.90
CA SER A 41 -8.62 -4.71 4.85
C SER A 41 -8.40 -3.85 3.60
N LYS A 42 -9.49 -3.32 3.04
CA LYS A 42 -9.40 -2.35 1.94
C LYS A 42 -8.81 -1.05 2.46
N ILE A 43 -7.85 -0.51 1.73
CA ILE A 43 -7.22 0.78 2.05
C ILE A 43 -7.06 1.62 0.79
N ILE A 44 -6.72 2.89 0.96
CA ILE A 44 -6.42 3.82 -0.14
C ILE A 44 -5.02 4.38 0.13
N PRO A 45 -3.97 3.80 -0.45
CA PRO A 45 -2.61 4.29 -0.26
C PRO A 45 -2.31 5.48 -1.17
N MET A 46 -1.52 6.42 -0.66
CA MET A 46 -0.96 7.53 -1.41
C MET A 46 0.54 7.36 -1.55
N TYR A 47 1.03 7.30 -2.78
CA TYR A 47 2.47 7.24 -3.02
C TYR A 47 3.07 8.64 -3.08
N LYS A 48 4.08 8.88 -2.25
CA LYS A 48 4.79 10.16 -2.19
C LYS A 48 6.17 9.94 -1.57
N ASN A 49 7.21 10.53 -2.18
CA ASN A 49 8.59 10.47 -1.67
C ASN A 49 9.03 9.02 -1.37
N ASP A 50 8.82 8.13 -2.33
CA ASP A 50 9.17 6.70 -2.27
C ASP A 50 8.55 5.92 -1.09
N LYS A 51 7.45 6.43 -0.55
CA LYS A 51 6.68 5.81 0.53
C LYS A 51 5.21 5.71 0.17
N LEU A 52 4.53 4.76 0.77
CA LEU A 52 3.08 4.64 0.73
C LEU A 52 2.49 5.16 2.03
N TYR A 53 1.71 6.24 1.94
CA TYR A 53 1.01 6.82 3.08
C TYR A 53 -0.41 6.30 3.16
N LEU A 54 -0.84 5.94 4.35
CA LEU A 54 -2.21 5.57 4.69
C LEU A 54 -2.76 6.57 5.69
N LEU A 55 -3.98 7.02 5.48
CA LEU A 55 -4.74 7.79 6.47
C LEU A 55 -5.78 6.84 7.06
N ILE A 56 -5.52 6.34 8.26
CA ILE A 56 -6.30 5.27 8.89
C ILE A 56 -6.61 5.58 10.34
N SER A 57 -7.71 5.02 10.85
CA SER A 57 -8.13 5.19 12.23
C SER A 57 -7.26 4.35 13.18
N ASP A 58 -6.83 4.94 14.27
CA ASP A 58 -6.14 4.26 15.36
C ASP A 58 -7.01 3.18 16.03
N LEU A 59 -8.33 3.26 15.88
CA LEU A 59 -9.29 2.33 16.46
C LEU A 59 -9.54 1.08 15.62
N SER A 60 -9.10 1.09 14.36
CA SER A 60 -9.32 -0.04 13.46
C SER A 60 -8.42 -1.24 13.79
N GLU A 61 -8.93 -2.45 13.51
CA GLU A 61 -8.21 -3.69 13.81
C GLU A 61 -6.86 -3.76 13.08
N HIS A 62 -6.79 -3.34 11.82
CA HIS A 62 -5.52 -3.31 11.09
C HIS A 62 -4.49 -2.41 11.78
N THR A 63 -4.90 -1.29 12.36
CA THR A 63 -3.98 -0.38 13.06
C THR A 63 -3.50 -0.97 14.37
N GLN A 64 -4.37 -1.65 15.11
CA GLN A 64 -3.98 -2.35 16.32
C GLN A 64 -2.99 -3.50 16.03
N ASN A 65 -3.18 -4.19 14.90
CA ASN A 65 -2.22 -5.19 14.44
C ASN A 65 -0.85 -4.57 14.12
N ILE A 66 -0.83 -3.40 13.48
CA ILE A 66 0.40 -2.65 13.16
C ILE A 66 1.18 -2.26 14.41
N VAL A 67 0.50 -1.87 15.49
CA VAL A 67 1.15 -1.55 16.77
C VAL A 67 1.94 -2.75 17.30
N LEU A 68 1.41 -3.95 17.14
CA LEU A 68 2.05 -5.19 17.60
C LEU A 68 3.11 -5.70 16.63
N ASN A 69 2.90 -5.53 15.32
CA ASN A 69 3.82 -5.99 14.30
C ASN A 69 3.75 -5.05 13.08
N GLN A 70 4.84 -4.33 12.83
CA GLN A 70 4.94 -3.33 11.77
C GLN A 70 5.19 -3.91 10.37
N ASN A 71 5.43 -5.20 10.26
CA ASN A 71 5.59 -5.87 8.96
C ASN A 71 4.22 -6.05 8.30
N VAL A 72 4.04 -5.45 7.15
CA VAL A 72 2.78 -5.46 6.43
C VAL A 72 3.00 -5.72 4.94
N SER A 73 1.91 -6.05 4.26
CA SER A 73 1.88 -6.14 2.81
C SER A 73 0.73 -5.32 2.26
N ILE A 74 0.93 -4.66 1.12
CA ILE A 74 -0.14 -4.05 0.35
C ILE A 74 -0.24 -4.74 -1.00
N TYR A 75 -1.43 -5.22 -1.32
CA TYR A 75 -1.76 -5.83 -2.60
C TYR A 75 -2.53 -4.83 -3.45
N PHE A 76 -2.14 -4.70 -4.71
CA PHE A 76 -2.79 -3.88 -5.71
C PHE A 76 -3.33 -4.75 -6.83
N SER A 77 -4.61 -4.62 -7.12
CA SER A 77 -5.29 -5.23 -8.24
C SER A 77 -5.63 -4.16 -9.28
N LEU A 78 -5.22 -4.38 -10.51
CA LEU A 78 -5.57 -3.53 -11.63
C LEU A 78 -6.94 -3.95 -12.18
N LYS A 79 -7.51 -3.10 -13.05
CA LYS A 79 -8.72 -3.47 -13.78
C LYS A 79 -8.48 -4.74 -14.59
N GLU A 80 -9.33 -5.74 -14.38
CA GLU A 80 -9.23 -7.01 -15.10
C GLU A 80 -9.71 -6.85 -16.54
N LEU A 81 -8.78 -6.73 -17.47
CA LEU A 81 -9.04 -6.64 -18.91
C LEU A 81 -8.94 -7.99 -19.62
N ASN A 82 -8.24 -8.95 -19.02
CA ASN A 82 -8.07 -10.28 -19.58
C ASN A 82 -9.15 -11.24 -19.03
N LYS A 83 -9.81 -11.96 -19.92
CA LYS A 83 -10.83 -12.95 -19.54
C LYS A 83 -10.25 -14.12 -18.73
N THR A 84 -9.00 -14.48 -19.00
CA THR A 84 -8.25 -15.44 -18.17
C THR A 84 -7.75 -14.68 -16.93
N LYS A 85 -8.42 -14.84 -15.82
CA LYS A 85 -8.20 -14.06 -14.59
C LYS A 85 -6.75 -14.07 -14.11
N SER A 86 -6.06 -15.19 -14.21
CA SER A 86 -4.65 -15.32 -13.83
C SER A 86 -3.67 -14.49 -14.67
N ASN A 87 -4.10 -14.00 -15.83
CA ASN A 87 -3.28 -13.16 -16.71
C ASN A 87 -3.43 -11.66 -16.47
N ASN A 88 -4.18 -11.27 -15.46
CA ASN A 88 -4.29 -9.85 -15.10
C ASN A 88 -3.15 -9.41 -14.18
N PRO A 89 -2.56 -8.24 -14.42
CA PRO A 89 -1.44 -7.75 -13.62
C PRO A 89 -1.82 -7.46 -12.17
N ARG A 90 -0.88 -7.68 -11.27
CA ARG A 90 -1.01 -7.40 -9.84
C ARG A 90 0.33 -7.12 -9.19
N LEU A 91 0.31 -6.35 -8.13
CA LEU A 91 1.51 -5.94 -7.39
C LEU A 91 1.32 -6.20 -5.90
N THR A 92 2.32 -6.77 -5.26
CA THR A 92 2.41 -6.85 -3.80
C THR A 92 3.63 -6.10 -3.32
N ILE A 93 3.45 -5.19 -2.37
CA ILE A 93 4.54 -4.51 -1.68
C ILE A 93 4.62 -5.01 -0.25
N ASN A 94 5.75 -5.59 0.13
CA ASN A 94 6.08 -5.87 1.52
C ASN A 94 6.87 -4.69 2.08
N GLY A 95 6.59 -4.30 3.31
CA GLY A 95 7.32 -3.20 3.94
C GLY A 95 7.09 -3.10 5.44
N ILE A 96 7.71 -2.08 6.00
CA ILE A 96 7.58 -1.73 7.42
C ILE A 96 6.78 -0.44 7.51
N ILE A 97 5.68 -0.47 8.26
CA ILE A 97 4.78 0.67 8.42
C ILE A 97 4.96 1.32 9.78
N LYS A 98 4.96 2.66 9.81
CA LYS A 98 5.09 3.45 11.03
C LYS A 98 4.11 4.60 11.06
N LYS A 99 3.61 4.89 12.27
CA LYS A 99 2.76 6.05 12.52
C LYS A 99 3.58 7.34 12.46
N HIS A 100 3.00 8.38 11.86
CA HIS A 100 3.47 9.74 12.00
C HIS A 100 2.77 10.43 13.16
N VAL A 101 3.55 11.00 14.07
CA VAL A 101 3.02 11.70 15.25
C VAL A 101 2.91 13.18 14.91
N PHE A 102 1.84 13.56 14.22
CA PHE A 102 1.51 14.94 13.90
C PHE A 102 0.32 15.44 14.73
N LYS A 103 0.33 16.73 15.03
CA LYS A 103 -0.89 17.43 15.44
C LYS A 103 -1.68 17.83 14.18
N LYS A 104 -3.01 17.92 14.29
CA LYS A 104 -3.88 18.28 13.14
C LYS A 104 -3.58 19.65 12.54
N LYS A 105 -2.97 20.57 13.31
CA LYS A 105 -2.54 21.90 12.89
C LYS A 105 -1.12 21.97 12.34
N ASP A 106 -0.36 20.89 12.43
CA ASP A 106 1.01 20.87 11.92
C ASP A 106 1.01 20.97 10.40
N LYS A 107 1.95 21.75 9.87
CA LYS A 107 2.05 21.96 8.42
C LYS A 107 2.20 20.66 7.66
N GLU A 108 3.02 19.73 8.17
CA GLU A 108 3.25 18.42 7.56
C GLU A 108 1.96 17.61 7.44
N PHE A 109 1.12 17.62 8.48
CA PHE A 109 -0.18 16.94 8.45
C PHE A 109 -1.10 17.56 7.40
N ILE A 110 -1.20 18.89 7.40
CA ILE A 110 -2.06 19.62 6.47
C ILE A 110 -1.61 19.40 5.01
N ASP A 111 -0.31 19.45 4.74
CA ASP A 111 0.23 19.22 3.41
C ASP A 111 -0.04 17.79 2.90
N LEU A 112 0.13 16.79 3.77
CA LEU A 112 -0.22 15.39 3.46
C LEU A 112 -1.71 15.24 3.21
N LEU A 113 -2.55 15.81 4.06
CA LEU A 113 -4.00 15.74 3.92
C LEU A 113 -4.49 16.40 2.63
N ASN A 114 -3.95 17.57 2.29
CA ASN A 114 -4.28 18.26 1.04
C ASN A 114 -3.93 17.42 -0.20
N THR A 115 -2.82 16.70 -0.16
CA THR A 115 -2.44 15.79 -1.24
C THR A 115 -3.35 14.55 -1.25
N TYR A 116 -3.63 13.98 -0.08
CA TYR A 116 -4.48 12.80 0.07
C TYR A 116 -5.92 13.05 -0.40
N GLN A 117 -6.46 14.23 -0.17
CA GLN A 117 -7.81 14.63 -0.61
C GLN A 117 -7.99 14.55 -2.14
N LYS A 118 -6.91 14.60 -2.91
CA LYS A 118 -6.97 14.49 -4.38
C LYS A 118 -7.30 13.07 -4.83
N ILE A 119 -6.99 12.06 -4.02
CA ILE A 119 -7.26 10.65 -4.32
C ILE A 119 -8.46 10.12 -3.55
N GLU A 120 -8.75 10.68 -2.37
CA GLU A 120 -9.90 10.32 -1.53
C GLU A 120 -10.57 11.59 -1.00
N ASN A 121 -11.56 12.06 -1.75
CA ASN A 121 -12.23 13.32 -1.48
C ASN A 121 -12.92 13.36 -0.09
N GLY A 122 -13.47 12.22 0.35
CA GLY A 122 -14.10 12.12 1.67
C GLY A 122 -13.17 12.40 2.84
N SER A 123 -11.86 12.24 2.65
CA SER A 123 -10.85 12.49 3.67
C SER A 123 -10.79 13.96 4.13
N LYS A 124 -11.35 14.88 3.36
CA LYS A 124 -11.50 16.28 3.77
C LYS A 124 -12.24 16.42 5.10
N MET A 125 -13.23 15.57 5.31
CA MET A 125 -14.04 15.56 6.54
C MET A 125 -13.42 14.64 7.61
N TRP A 126 -13.33 13.35 7.33
CA TRP A 126 -12.96 12.38 8.35
C TRP A 126 -11.46 12.38 8.69
N GLY A 127 -10.62 12.89 7.80
CA GLY A 127 -9.17 13.02 8.06
C GLY A 127 -8.83 13.96 9.23
N MET A 128 -9.75 14.84 9.61
CA MET A 128 -9.60 15.72 10.78
C MET A 128 -10.04 15.09 12.10
N PHE A 129 -10.64 13.91 12.07
CA PHE A 129 -10.99 13.20 13.30
C PHE A 129 -9.74 12.82 14.09
N THR A 130 -9.83 12.88 15.41
CA THR A 130 -8.66 12.72 16.29
C THR A 130 -8.01 11.34 16.18
N ASP A 131 -8.79 10.32 15.88
CA ASP A 131 -8.33 8.94 15.70
C ASP A 131 -7.75 8.63 14.31
N PHE A 132 -7.95 9.50 13.31
CA PHE A 132 -7.35 9.33 11.98
C PHE A 132 -5.96 9.94 11.92
N ASN A 133 -4.97 9.12 11.63
CA ASN A 133 -3.57 9.54 11.56
C ASN A 133 -2.88 8.98 10.32
N PHE A 134 -1.81 9.66 9.88
CA PHE A 134 -0.98 9.16 8.80
C PHE A 134 -0.01 8.09 9.30
N TYR A 135 0.05 7.04 8.52
CA TYR A 135 1.04 5.97 8.62
C TYR A 135 1.79 5.91 7.30
N SER A 136 3.08 5.64 7.31
CA SER A 136 3.84 5.43 6.09
C SER A 136 4.51 4.07 6.06
N LEU A 137 4.40 3.39 4.94
CA LEU A 137 5.07 2.15 4.63
C LEU A 137 6.34 2.45 3.84
N ILE A 138 7.48 1.96 4.36
CA ILE A 138 8.76 1.96 3.67
C ILE A 138 8.86 0.62 2.95
N PRO A 139 8.85 0.59 1.60
CA PRO A 139 8.92 -0.65 0.85
C PRO A 139 10.24 -1.39 1.11
N LYS A 140 10.16 -2.71 1.21
CA LYS A 140 11.31 -3.61 1.31
C LYS A 140 11.39 -4.56 0.12
N ARG A 141 10.25 -4.92 -0.43
CA ARG A 141 10.15 -5.84 -1.55
C ARG A 141 8.90 -5.55 -2.37
N ALA A 142 9.02 -5.56 -3.68
CA ALA A 142 7.90 -5.56 -4.61
C ALA A 142 7.88 -6.87 -5.39
N LEU A 143 6.70 -7.46 -5.51
CA LEU A 143 6.41 -8.61 -6.38
C LEU A 143 5.39 -8.17 -7.41
N TYR A 144 5.80 -8.11 -8.66
CA TYR A 144 4.95 -7.78 -9.78
C TYR A 144 4.70 -9.02 -10.64
N ILE A 145 3.44 -9.38 -10.78
CA ILE A 145 2.99 -10.44 -11.68
C ILE A 145 2.30 -9.77 -12.85
N GLU A 146 2.88 -9.90 -14.04
CA GLU A 146 2.30 -9.33 -15.25
C GLU A 146 1.25 -10.26 -15.88
N GLY A 147 1.41 -11.57 -15.67
CA GLY A 147 0.54 -12.61 -16.16
C GLY A 147 1.11 -13.97 -15.82
N PHE A 148 0.51 -15.02 -16.38
CA PHE A 148 0.98 -16.38 -16.13
C PHE A 148 2.43 -16.58 -16.54
N GLY A 149 3.29 -17.00 -15.62
CA GLY A 149 4.71 -17.26 -15.84
C GLY A 149 5.59 -16.00 -15.95
N LYS A 150 5.03 -14.80 -15.72
CA LYS A 150 5.78 -13.53 -15.77
C LYS A 150 5.76 -12.87 -14.39
N ALA A 151 6.68 -13.25 -13.54
CA ALA A 151 6.82 -12.77 -12.17
C ALA A 151 8.17 -12.07 -11.97
N TYR A 152 8.14 -10.86 -11.43
CA TYR A 152 9.28 -10.00 -11.22
C TYR A 152 9.41 -9.60 -9.76
N GLN A 153 10.65 -9.45 -9.31
CA GLN A 153 10.96 -9.01 -7.96
C GLN A 153 11.89 -7.81 -7.97
N LYS A 154 11.55 -6.82 -7.14
CA LYS A 154 12.44 -5.72 -6.75
C LYS A 154 12.68 -5.81 -5.25
N VAL A 155 13.93 -5.73 -4.83
CA VAL A 155 14.32 -5.56 -3.43
C VAL A 155 14.77 -4.11 -3.26
N TYR A 156 14.20 -3.42 -2.27
CA TYR A 156 14.57 -2.04 -1.91
C TYR A 156 15.70 -2.09 -0.88
N GLU A 157 16.68 -1.24 -1.05
CA GLU A 157 17.79 -1.06 -0.11
C GLU A 157 17.41 -0.24 1.12
#